data_98515b2181c7913503186be771235456
#
_entry.id   98515b2181c7913503186be771235456
#
_cell.length_a   1.000
_cell.length_b   1.000
_cell.length_c   1.000
_cell.angle_alpha   90.00
_cell.angle_beta   90.00
_cell.angle_gamma   90.00
#
_symmetry.space_group_name_H-M   'P 1'
#
loop_
_entity.id
_entity.type
_entity.pdbx_description
1 polymer ?
#
loop_
_entity_poly.entity_id
_entity_poly.type
_entity_poly.pdbx_seq_one_letter_code
_entity_poly.pdbx_strand_id
1 'polypeptide(L)' 'MKLKRVTEDYLKTIYILSLKGEVHATRLAEELGVSKPTVSVSLKSLEKDGCIIRDENRAISLTRSGKKIAKNVYERH' A
#
# COMPACT_ATOMS: atom_id res chain seq x y z
N MET A 1 6.10 0.56 -17.48
CA MET A 1 6.00 -0.71 -16.74
C MET A 1 4.56 -0.99 -16.36
N LYS A 2 4.09 -2.18 -16.69
CA LYS A 2 2.72 -2.55 -16.41
C LYS A 2 2.61 -3.08 -14.97
N LEU A 3 1.84 -2.39 -14.13
CA LEU A 3 1.65 -2.81 -12.75
C LEU A 3 0.60 -3.90 -12.67
N LYS A 4 0.83 -4.84 -11.77
CA LYS A 4 -0.14 -5.88 -11.49
C LYS A 4 -1.33 -5.26 -10.75
N ARG A 5 -2.53 -5.78 -11.03
CA ARG A 5 -3.74 -5.31 -10.36
C ARG A 5 -3.62 -5.39 -8.84
N VAL A 6 -2.98 -6.45 -8.35
CA VAL A 6 -2.75 -6.63 -6.90
C VAL A 6 -1.97 -5.44 -6.33
N THR A 7 -0.92 -5.01 -7.04
CA THR A 7 -0.11 -3.87 -6.61
C THR A 7 -0.97 -2.60 -6.55
N GLU A 8 -1.79 -2.38 -7.57
CA GLU A 8 -2.68 -1.22 -7.61
C GLU A 8 -3.66 -1.24 -6.45
N ASP A 9 -4.23 -2.41 -6.14
CA ASP A 9 -5.18 -2.56 -5.03
C ASP A 9 -4.52 -2.25 -3.69
N TYR A 10 -3.29 -2.71 -3.48
CA TYR A 10 -2.54 -2.42 -2.26
C TYR A 10 -2.28 -0.91 -2.11
N LEU A 11 -1.78 -0.29 -3.17
CA LEU A 11 -1.46 1.15 -3.12
C LEU A 11 -2.70 2.00 -2.91
N LYS A 12 -3.79 1.65 -3.58
CA LYS A 12 -5.07 2.34 -3.42
C LYS A 12 -5.57 2.24 -1.98
N THR A 13 -5.53 1.03 -1.42
CA THR A 13 -5.99 0.79 -0.05
C THR A 13 -5.13 1.55 0.96
N ILE A 14 -3.81 1.52 0.79
CA ILE A 14 -2.91 2.27 1.65
C ILE A 14 -3.23 3.77 1.58
N TYR A 15 -3.46 4.28 0.37
CA TYR A 15 -3.80 5.68 0.17
C TYR A 15 -5.08 6.06 0.93
N ILE A 16 -6.13 5.28 0.78
CA ILE A 16 -7.42 5.53 1.44
C ILE A 16 -7.27 5.49 2.96
N LEU A 17 -6.59 4.48 3.47
CA LEU A 17 -6.38 4.33 4.92
C LEU A 17 -5.53 5.47 5.47
N SER A 18 -4.54 5.93 4.70
CA SER A 18 -3.65 7.01 5.14
C SER A 18 -4.38 8.33 5.33
N LEU A 19 -5.51 8.51 4.66
CA LEU A 19 -6.34 9.71 4.84
C LEU A 19 -7.02 9.73 6.20
N LYS A 20 -7.13 8.56 6.85
CA LYS A 20 -7.80 8.44 8.15
C LYS A 20 -6.81 8.36 9.32
N GLY A 21 -5.54 8.09 9.05
CA GLY A 21 -4.52 7.95 10.08
C GLY A 21 -3.38 7.04 9.65
N GLU A 22 -2.62 6.56 10.62
CA GLU A 22 -1.50 5.66 10.36
C GLU A 22 -1.98 4.33 9.79
N VAL A 23 -1.17 3.79 8.88
CA VAL A 23 -1.47 2.51 8.24
C VAL A 23 -0.45 1.47 8.69
N HIS A 24 -0.95 0.35 9.20
CA HIS A 24 -0.12 -0.77 9.64
C HIS A 24 -0.52 -2.03 8.88
N ALA A 25 0.39 -3.00 8.84
CA ALA A 25 0.16 -4.25 8.11
C ALA A 25 -1.11 -4.97 8.57
N THR A 26 -1.39 -4.97 9.87
CA THR A 26 -2.57 -5.61 10.42
C THR A 26 -3.85 -5.02 9.83
N ARG A 27 -3.94 -3.68 9.82
CA ARG A 27 -5.10 -2.99 9.28
C ARG A 27 -5.24 -3.25 7.79
N LEU A 28 -4.12 -3.23 7.08
CA LEU A 28 -4.11 -3.48 5.65
C LEU A 28 -4.59 -4.90 5.33
N ALA A 29 -4.13 -5.88 6.10
CA ALA A 29 -4.56 -7.26 5.94
C ALA A 29 -6.08 -7.40 6.12
N GLU A 30 -6.63 -6.74 7.13
CA GLU A 30 -8.06 -6.75 7.40
C GLU A 30 -8.86 -6.14 6.24
N GLU A 31 -8.41 -4.99 5.76
CA GLU A 31 -9.09 -4.29 4.67
C GLU A 31 -9.05 -5.08 3.35
N LEU A 32 -7.94 -5.75 3.08
CA LEU A 32 -7.78 -6.52 1.84
C LEU A 32 -8.31 -7.95 1.95
N GLY A 33 -8.61 -8.40 3.18
CA GLY A 33 -9.12 -9.75 3.39
C GLY A 33 -8.06 -10.83 3.13
N VAL A 34 -6.80 -10.52 3.41
CA VAL A 34 -5.69 -11.45 3.19
C VAL A 34 -4.94 -11.71 4.50
N SER A 35 -4.11 -12.74 4.52
CA SER A 35 -3.34 -13.09 5.71
C SER A 35 -2.18 -12.11 5.92
N LYS A 36 -1.71 -12.01 7.17
CA LYS A 36 -0.55 -11.17 7.49
C LYS A 36 0.71 -11.58 6.72
N PRO A 37 1.04 -12.88 6.61
CA PRO A 37 2.20 -13.28 5.80
C PRO A 37 2.09 -12.80 4.35
N THR A 38 0.90 -12.85 3.76
CA THR A 38 0.66 -12.38 2.40
C THR A 38 0.93 -10.88 2.29
N VAL A 39 0.41 -10.11 3.25
CA VAL A 39 0.65 -8.67 3.28
C VAL A 39 2.13 -8.37 3.45
N SER A 40 2.81 -9.10 4.33
CA SER A 40 4.22 -8.89 4.59
C SER A 40 5.07 -9.06 3.32
N VAL A 41 4.80 -10.11 2.54
CA VAL A 41 5.49 -10.35 1.28
C VAL A 41 5.22 -9.23 0.28
N SER A 42 3.95 -8.83 0.16
CA SER A 42 3.56 -7.77 -0.76
C SER A 42 4.18 -6.43 -0.38
N LEU A 43 4.22 -6.11 0.92
CA LEU A 43 4.82 -4.87 1.39
C LEU A 43 6.32 -4.81 1.12
N LYS A 44 7.02 -5.93 1.28
CA LYS A 44 8.45 -5.99 0.97
C LYS A 44 8.69 -5.71 -0.52
N SER A 45 7.85 -6.26 -1.38
CA SER A 45 7.93 -6.03 -2.81
C SER A 45 7.70 -4.56 -3.15
N LEU A 46 6.67 -3.95 -2.55
CA LEU A 46 6.35 -2.54 -2.77
C LEU A 46 7.46 -1.62 -2.27
N GLU A 47 8.07 -1.98 -1.15
CA GLU A 47 9.21 -1.25 -0.59
C GLU A 47 10.40 -1.30 -1.55
N LYS A 48 10.69 -2.49 -2.07
CA LYS A 48 11.77 -2.70 -3.02
C LYS A 48 11.56 -1.89 -4.29
N ASP A 49 10.31 -1.79 -4.74
CA ASP A 49 9.95 -1.03 -5.93
C ASP A 49 9.92 0.48 -5.69
N GLY A 50 10.13 0.92 -4.45
CA GLY A 50 10.13 2.33 -4.11
C GLY A 50 8.77 2.96 -4.05
N CYS A 51 7.72 2.16 -3.85
CA CYS A 51 6.34 2.67 -3.77
C CYS A 51 5.91 3.02 -2.36
N ILE A 52 6.50 2.38 -1.36
CA ILE A 52 6.18 2.63 0.04
C ILE A 52 7.45 2.74 0.87
N ILE A 53 7.33 3.36 2.03
CA ILE A 53 8.36 3.36 3.06
C ILE A 53 7.69 3.01 4.39
N ARG A 54 8.48 2.48 5.32
CA ARG A 54 8.01 2.21 6.68
C ARG A 54 8.89 2.98 7.65
N ASP A 55 8.27 3.57 8.67
CA ASP A 55 9.01 4.30 9.69
C ASP A 55 9.40 3.39 10.85
N GLU A 56 9.94 3.95 11.92
CA GLU A 56 10.38 3.23 13.10
C GLU A 56 9.25 2.45 13.77
N ASN A 57 8.03 2.94 13.67
CA ASN A 57 6.85 2.32 14.25
C ASN A 57 6.19 1.33 13.29
N ARG A 58 6.83 1.08 12.15
CA ARG A 58 6.32 0.21 11.09
C ARG A 58 5.06 0.75 10.44
N ALA A 59 4.78 2.04 10.60
CA ALA A 59 3.69 2.69 9.89
C ALA A 59 4.07 2.81 8.42
N ILE A 60 3.13 2.48 7.55
CA ILE A 60 3.34 2.44 6.11
C ILE A 60 2.97 3.78 5.51
N SER A 61 3.86 4.33 4.69
CA SER A 61 3.60 5.58 3.98
C SER A 61 3.91 5.38 2.51
N LEU A 62 3.15 6.07 1.66
CA LEU A 62 3.41 6.04 0.23
C LEU A 62 4.53 7.02 -0.11
N THR A 63 5.42 6.60 -0.98
CA THR A 63 6.42 7.50 -1.56
C THR A 63 5.70 8.38 -2.59
N ARG A 64 6.40 9.35 -3.15
CA ARG A 64 5.84 10.17 -4.23
C ARG A 64 5.35 9.29 -5.38
N SER A 65 6.16 8.30 -5.77
CA SER A 65 5.80 7.36 -6.83
C SER A 65 4.58 6.53 -6.47
N GLY A 66 4.55 5.96 -5.27
CA GLY A 66 3.43 5.15 -4.81
C GLY A 66 2.15 5.96 -4.72
N LYS A 67 2.25 7.19 -4.22
CA LYS A 67 1.10 8.09 -4.09
C LYS A 67 0.51 8.45 -5.46
N LYS A 68 1.37 8.69 -6.43
CA LYS A 68 0.94 9.01 -7.79
C LYS A 68 0.16 7.86 -8.40
N ILE A 69 0.66 6.65 -8.24
CA ILE A 69 -0.02 5.44 -8.74
C ILE A 69 -1.36 5.25 -8.03
N ALA A 70 -1.34 5.33 -6.70
CA ALA A 70 -2.52 5.13 -5.88
C ALA A 70 -3.62 6.13 -6.22
N LYS A 71 -3.24 7.38 -6.38
CA LYS A 71 -4.17 8.45 -6.71
C LYS A 71 -4.81 8.23 -8.08
N ASN A 72 -4.01 7.82 -9.06
CA ASN A 72 -4.53 7.52 -10.40
C ASN A 72 -5.56 6.38 -10.37
N VAL A 73 -5.26 5.33 -9.62
CA VAL A 73 -6.17 4.19 -9.47
C VAL A 73 -7.46 4.63 -8.78
N TYR A 74 -7.33 5.42 -7.72
CA TYR A 74 -8.47 5.93 -6.96
C TYR A 74 -9.38 6.81 -7.84
N GLU A 75 -8.78 7.69 -8.63
CA GLU A 75 -9.54 8.62 -9.48
C GLU A 75 -10.23 7.96 -10.67
N ARG A 76 -9.82 6.75 -11.05
CA ARG A 76 -10.49 6.01 -12.13
C ARG A 76 -11.88 5.51 -11.73
N HIS A 77 -12.17 5.52 -10.46
CA HIS A 77 -13.46 5.10 -9.94
C HIS A 77 -14.32 6.31 -9.65
#